data_cd1c9fc946701de41fb95b1a1c4aa619
#
_entry.id   cd1c9fc946701de41fb95b1a1c4aa619
#
_cell.length_a   1.000
_cell.length_b   1.000
_cell.length_c   1.000
_cell.angle_alpha   90.00
_cell.angle_beta   90.00
_cell.angle_gamma   90.00
#
_symmetry.space_group_name_H-M   'P 1'
#
loop_
_entity.id
_entity.type
_entity.pdbx_description
1 polymer ?
#
loop_
_entity_poly.entity_id
_entity_poly.type
_entity_poly.pdbx_seq_one_letter_code
_entity_poly.pdbx_strand_id
1 'polypeptide(L)'
;MTQSDGTVPITGLGCLCAAGRSVLELSDTLFAGRRCVSWREAKGGSYPVFQLDSLHAPVGYYEEPECERCGRLAVAAAEEAFAGAGLRSEHLQRRQVGVCIGTTV
;
A
#
# COMPACT_ATOMS: atom_id res chain seq x y z
N MET A 1 -10.82 23.08 -15.05
CA MET A 1 -11.43 21.77 -15.34
C MET A 1 -12.82 21.74 -14.74
N THR A 2 -13.81 21.56 -15.56
CA THR A 2 -15.20 21.49 -15.12
C THR A 2 -15.65 20.04 -15.04
N GLN A 3 -16.26 19.70 -13.92
CA GLN A 3 -16.93 18.44 -13.72
C GLN A 3 -18.41 18.65 -14.02
N SER A 4 -18.85 18.12 -15.14
CA SER A 4 -20.23 18.36 -15.60
C SER A 4 -21.23 17.36 -15.02
N ASP A 5 -20.78 16.19 -14.58
CA ASP A 5 -21.66 15.08 -14.18
C ASP A 5 -21.51 14.69 -12.70
N GLY A 6 -20.66 15.38 -11.93
CA GLY A 6 -20.43 15.08 -10.52
C GLY A 6 -19.61 13.83 -10.26
N THR A 7 -19.03 13.20 -11.29
CA THR A 7 -18.16 12.03 -11.07
C THR A 7 -16.79 12.45 -10.57
N VAL A 8 -16.21 11.59 -9.72
CA VAL A 8 -14.85 11.77 -9.21
C VAL A 8 -14.04 10.56 -9.70
N PRO A 9 -13.11 10.78 -10.65
CA PRO A 9 -12.33 9.66 -11.16
C PRO A 9 -11.23 9.24 -10.18
N ILE A 10 -10.98 7.95 -10.13
CA ILE A 10 -9.79 7.40 -9.48
C ILE A 10 -8.72 7.27 -10.55
N THR A 11 -7.64 8.04 -10.43
CA THR A 11 -6.62 8.14 -11.47
C THR A 11 -5.36 7.34 -11.17
N GLY A 12 -5.20 6.87 -9.94
CA GLY A 12 -4.06 6.05 -9.56
C GLY A 12 -4.38 5.19 -8.35
N LEU A 13 -3.77 4.03 -8.29
CA LEU A 13 -3.91 3.07 -7.21
C LEU A 13 -2.53 2.63 -6.74
N GLY A 14 -2.41 2.34 -5.47
CA GLY A 14 -1.19 1.78 -4.89
C GLY A 14 -1.52 0.68 -3.91
N CYS A 15 -0.65 -0.31 -3.84
CA CYS A 15 -0.82 -1.46 -2.96
C CYS A 15 0.54 -1.97 -2.50
N LEU A 16 0.60 -2.33 -1.21
CA LEU A 16 1.75 -3.02 -0.65
C LEU A 16 1.24 -3.96 0.44
N CYS A 17 1.31 -5.25 0.19
CA CYS A 17 0.79 -6.27 1.11
C CYS A 17 1.50 -7.61 0.88
N ALA A 18 1.13 -8.61 1.66
CA ALA A 18 1.71 -9.95 1.53
C ALA A 18 1.51 -10.58 0.14
N ALA A 19 0.47 -10.17 -0.58
CA ALA A 19 0.15 -10.71 -1.90
C ALA A 19 0.85 -9.98 -3.05
N GLY A 20 1.42 -8.82 -2.79
CA GLY A 20 2.14 -8.06 -3.83
C GLY A 20 2.60 -6.72 -3.32
N ARG A 21 3.65 -6.21 -3.95
CA ARG A 21 4.21 -4.89 -3.65
C ARG A 21 3.79 -3.83 -4.66
N SER A 22 2.82 -4.18 -5.50
CA SER A 22 2.19 -3.27 -6.45
C SER A 22 0.80 -3.78 -6.78
N VAL A 23 -0.02 -2.93 -7.37
CA VAL A 23 -1.36 -3.32 -7.82
C VAL A 23 -1.27 -4.45 -8.85
N LEU A 24 -0.28 -4.40 -9.74
CA LEU A 24 -0.09 -5.44 -10.75
C LEU A 24 0.25 -6.79 -10.11
N GLU A 25 1.19 -6.83 -9.17
CA GLU A 25 1.56 -8.06 -8.48
C GLU A 25 0.39 -8.63 -7.67
N LEU A 26 -0.37 -7.77 -6.98
CA LEU A 26 -1.56 -8.17 -6.26
C LEU A 26 -2.58 -8.81 -7.21
N SER A 27 -2.84 -8.18 -8.34
CA SER A 27 -3.75 -8.69 -9.35
C SER A 27 -3.32 -10.06 -9.85
N ASP A 28 -2.04 -10.21 -10.21
CA ASP A 28 -1.49 -11.49 -10.68
C ASP A 28 -1.64 -12.58 -9.63
N THR A 29 -1.37 -12.27 -8.37
CA THR A 29 -1.51 -13.21 -7.26
C THR A 29 -2.95 -13.67 -7.08
N LEU A 30 -3.89 -12.73 -7.14
CA LEU A 30 -5.32 -13.03 -7.01
C LEU A 30 -5.82 -13.89 -8.16
N PHE A 31 -5.47 -13.57 -9.39
CA PHE A 31 -5.88 -14.37 -10.56
C PHE A 31 -5.22 -15.75 -10.58
N ALA A 32 -4.01 -15.87 -10.06
CA ALA A 32 -3.35 -17.17 -9.92
C ALA A 32 -3.91 -18.01 -8.77
N GLY A 33 -4.74 -17.44 -7.91
CA GLY A 33 -5.31 -18.12 -6.76
C GLY A 33 -4.28 -18.51 -5.70
N ARG A 34 -3.16 -17.79 -5.64
CA ARG A 34 -2.11 -18.09 -4.66
C ARG A 34 -2.49 -17.56 -3.29
N ARG A 35 -2.21 -18.37 -2.27
CA ARG A 35 -2.34 -17.96 -0.87
C ARG A 35 -1.00 -17.45 -0.39
N CYS A 36 -1.01 -16.26 0.20
CA CYS A 36 0.20 -15.62 0.69
C CYS A 36 0.26 -15.65 2.22
N VAL A 37 -0.10 -16.80 2.78
CA VAL A 37 -0.12 -17.04 4.21
C VAL A 37 1.25 -17.51 4.68
N SER A 38 1.76 -16.86 5.73
CA SER A 38 2.92 -17.31 6.49
C SER A 38 2.45 -17.79 7.86
N TRP A 39 3.24 -18.61 8.52
CA TRP A 39 2.95 -19.07 9.86
C TRP A 39 3.89 -18.39 10.84
N ARG A 40 3.33 -17.85 11.90
CA ARG A 40 4.11 -17.20 12.94
C ARG A 40 3.93 -17.96 14.25
N GLU A 41 5.05 -18.28 14.86
CA GLU A 41 5.07 -18.85 16.19
C GLU A 41 4.81 -17.77 17.23
N ALA A 42 3.86 -18.02 18.11
CA ALA A 42 3.56 -17.14 19.23
C ALA A 42 3.20 -17.98 20.45
N LYS A 43 3.11 -17.35 21.60
CA LYS A 43 2.75 -18.02 22.85
C LYS A 43 1.35 -18.64 22.68
N GLY A 44 1.28 -19.96 22.77
CA GLY A 44 0.04 -20.70 22.60
C GLY A 44 -0.10 -21.42 21.25
N GLY A 45 0.87 -21.33 20.33
CA GLY A 45 0.88 -22.10 19.07
C GLY A 45 1.33 -21.30 17.86
N SER A 46 1.05 -21.86 16.68
CA SER A 46 1.33 -21.23 15.39
C SER A 46 0.07 -20.57 14.85
N TYR A 47 0.20 -19.40 14.28
CA TYR A 47 -0.92 -18.64 13.72
C TYR A 47 -0.67 -18.29 12.27
N PRO A 48 -1.70 -18.38 11.40
CA PRO A 48 -1.58 -17.91 10.03
C PRO A 48 -1.61 -16.37 10.00
N VAL A 49 -0.67 -15.79 9.25
CA VAL A 49 -0.56 -14.34 9.11
C VAL A 49 -0.31 -13.99 7.65
N PHE A 50 -0.71 -12.79 7.28
CA PHE A 50 -0.36 -12.19 5.99
C PHE A 50 0.76 -11.18 6.24
N GLN A 51 1.98 -11.67 6.28
CA GLN A 51 3.13 -10.86 6.63
C GLN A 51 3.84 -10.35 5.38
N LEU A 52 4.24 -9.09 5.41
CA LEU A 52 5.04 -8.52 4.36
C LEU A 52 6.45 -9.11 4.44
N ASP A 53 6.88 -9.70 3.34
CA ASP A 53 8.18 -10.33 3.18
C ASP A 53 9.29 -9.27 3.26
N SER A 54 10.45 -9.64 3.84
CA SER A 54 11.59 -8.73 3.96
C SER A 54 12.14 -8.28 2.61
N LEU A 55 11.98 -9.09 1.56
CA LEU A 55 12.39 -8.73 0.21
C LEU A 55 11.48 -7.68 -0.43
N HIS A 56 10.23 -7.63 -0.01
CA HIS A 56 9.20 -6.75 -0.57
C HIS A 56 8.92 -5.55 0.31
N ALA A 57 9.40 -5.55 1.55
CA ALA A 57 9.21 -4.44 2.47
C ALA A 57 9.99 -3.21 1.99
N PRO A 58 9.49 -2.00 2.24
CA PRO A 58 10.27 -0.80 1.95
C PRO A 58 11.60 -0.79 2.71
N VAL A 59 12.60 -0.14 2.13
CA VAL A 59 13.92 -0.01 2.76
C VAL A 59 13.76 0.61 4.15
N GLY A 60 14.36 -0.02 5.14
CA GLY A 60 14.29 0.44 6.53
C GLY A 60 13.02 0.05 7.27
N TYR A 61 12.11 -0.70 6.65
CA TYR A 61 10.82 -1.06 7.25
C TYR A 61 10.98 -1.81 8.58
N TYR A 62 11.85 -2.81 8.61
CA TYR A 62 12.03 -3.63 9.82
C TYR A 62 12.95 -3.00 10.86
N GLU A 63 13.71 -1.98 10.49
CA GLU A 63 14.53 -1.20 11.40
C GLU A 63 13.73 -0.13 12.14
N GLU A 64 12.54 0.21 11.64
CA GLU A 64 11.66 1.17 12.29
C GLU A 64 10.89 0.53 13.44
N PRO A 65 10.54 1.30 14.47
CA PRO A 65 9.57 0.86 15.47
C PRO A 65 8.23 0.51 14.80
N GLU A 66 7.50 -0.44 15.39
CA GLU A 66 6.20 -0.88 14.84
C GLU A 66 5.25 0.29 14.58
N CYS A 67 5.23 1.27 15.48
CA CYS A 67 4.35 2.42 15.35
C CYS A 67 4.63 3.29 14.12
N GLU A 68 5.83 3.18 13.54
CA GLU A 68 6.20 3.97 12.36
C GLU A 68 6.13 3.18 11.05
N ARG A 69 6.03 1.86 11.12
CA ARG A 69 5.98 1.00 9.94
C ARG A 69 4.75 1.24 9.08
N CYS A 70 3.61 1.51 9.70
CA CYS A 70 2.38 1.80 8.97
C CYS A 70 2.52 3.07 8.13
N GLY A 71 3.25 4.07 8.61
CA GLY A 71 3.54 5.28 7.85
C GLY A 71 4.37 4.98 6.60
N ARG A 72 5.37 4.12 6.71
CA ARG A 72 6.18 3.71 5.56
C ARG A 72 5.36 2.95 4.52
N LEU A 73 4.45 2.10 4.96
CA LEU A 73 3.55 1.38 4.05
C LEU A 73 2.61 2.35 3.32
N ALA A 74 2.07 3.31 4.05
CA ALA A 74 1.19 4.32 3.47
C ALA A 74 1.91 5.17 2.42
N VAL A 75 3.13 5.60 2.71
CA VAL A 75 3.95 6.38 1.77
C VAL A 75 4.28 5.55 0.52
N ALA A 76 4.69 4.30 0.68
CA ALA A 76 5.02 3.43 -0.45
C ALA A 76 3.82 3.21 -1.36
N ALA A 77 2.64 2.95 -0.79
CA ALA A 77 1.42 2.79 -1.57
C ALA A 77 1.01 4.09 -2.26
N ALA A 78 1.13 5.23 -1.57
CA ALA A 78 0.82 6.53 -2.15
C ALA A 78 1.76 6.88 -3.31
N GLU A 79 3.04 6.54 -3.21
CA GLU A 79 4.00 6.77 -4.29
C GLU A 79 3.61 6.02 -5.57
N GLU A 80 3.20 4.78 -5.45
CA GLU A 80 2.70 4.01 -6.60
C GLU A 80 1.45 4.66 -7.18
N ALA A 81 0.51 5.07 -6.34
CA ALA A 81 -0.73 5.70 -6.80
C ALA A 81 -0.45 7.03 -7.53
N PHE A 82 0.45 7.86 -7.00
CA PHE A 82 0.83 9.10 -7.66
C PHE A 82 1.51 8.85 -9.00
N ALA A 83 2.42 7.89 -9.05
CA ALA A 83 3.09 7.51 -10.29
C ALA A 83 2.07 7.04 -11.34
N GLY A 84 1.14 6.20 -10.94
CA GLY A 84 0.07 5.73 -11.83
C GLY A 84 -0.85 6.83 -12.33
N ALA A 85 -1.07 7.85 -11.51
CA ALA A 85 -1.87 9.02 -11.88
C ALA A 85 -1.09 10.05 -12.70
N GLY A 86 0.21 9.87 -12.87
CA GLY A 86 1.07 10.84 -13.55
C GLY A 86 1.30 12.11 -12.73
N LEU A 87 1.12 12.05 -11.42
CA LEU A 87 1.32 13.19 -10.53
C LEU A 87 2.74 13.22 -9.98
N ARG A 88 3.34 14.38 -10.00
CA ARG A 88 4.67 14.63 -9.44
C ARG A 88 4.54 15.60 -8.26
N SER A 89 5.57 15.65 -7.42
CA SER A 89 5.59 16.55 -6.27
C SER A 89 5.34 18.01 -6.65
N GLU A 90 5.85 18.46 -7.78
CA GLU A 90 5.63 19.82 -8.29
C GLU A 90 4.16 20.12 -8.58
N HIS A 91 3.39 19.10 -9.02
CA HIS A 91 1.95 19.24 -9.23
C HIS A 91 1.22 19.36 -7.90
N LEU A 92 1.64 18.59 -6.90
CA LEU A 92 1.00 18.57 -5.59
C LEU A 92 1.19 19.86 -4.83
N GLN A 93 2.33 20.53 -5.02
CA GLN A 93 2.61 21.82 -4.39
C GLN A 93 1.68 22.95 -4.83
N ARG A 94 1.08 22.81 -6.01
CA ARG A 94 0.20 23.81 -6.61
C ARG A 94 -1.27 23.54 -6.42
N ARG A 95 -1.63 22.46 -5.75
CA ARG A 95 -3.02 22.02 -5.60
C ARG A 95 -3.37 21.83 -4.15
N GLN A 96 -4.66 21.92 -3.88
CA GLN A 96 -5.19 21.50 -2.59
C GLN A 96 -5.30 19.98 -2.61
N VAL A 97 -4.63 19.34 -1.67
CA VAL A 97 -4.60 17.88 -1.57
C VAL A 97 -5.10 17.50 -0.17
N GLY A 98 -6.15 16.70 -0.15
CA GLY A 98 -6.63 16.10 1.08
C GLY A 98 -6.02 14.72 1.28
N VAL A 99 -5.73 14.36 2.52
CA VAL A 99 -5.23 13.04 2.89
C VAL A 99 -6.17 12.44 3.92
N CYS A 100 -6.62 11.21 3.64
CA CYS A 100 -7.46 10.46 4.56
C CYS A 100 -6.85 9.07 4.74
N ILE A 101 -6.51 8.71 5.97
CA ILE A 101 -5.89 7.42 6.28
C ILE A 101 -6.68 6.73 7.38
N GLY A 102 -7.05 5.47 7.13
CA GLY A 102 -7.65 4.61 8.13
C GLY A 102 -6.62 3.63 8.67
N THR A 103 -6.66 3.40 9.98
CA THR A 103 -5.78 2.44 10.65
C THR A 103 -6.51 1.81 11.82
N THR A 104 -6.07 0.60 12.19
CA THR A 104 -6.63 -0.14 13.33
C THR A 104 -5.76 -0.10 14.59
N VAL A 105 -4.66 0.64 14.54
CA VAL A 105 -3.76 0.80 15.69
C VAL A 105 -3.91 2.16 16.34
#